data_9d5911a0d0f3b3a9c069e702680fef3d
#
_entry.id   9d5911a0d0f3b3a9c069e702680fef3d
#
_cell.length_a   1.000
_cell.length_b   1.000
_cell.length_c   1.000
_cell.angle_alpha   90.00
_cell.angle_beta   90.00
_cell.angle_gamma   90.00
#
_symmetry.space_group_name_H-M   'P 1'
#
loop_
_entity.id
_entity.type
_entity.pdbx_description
1 polymer ?
#
loop_
_entity_poly.entity_id
_entity_poly.type
_entity_poly.pdbx_seq_one_letter_code
_entity_poly.pdbx_strand_id
1 'polypeptide(L)'
;MKNNIEVEICTFSLESCLNAQLAGASRVELCSGMYDGGTTPSAAMIRMAREKLSIQLYVMIRPRGGDFLYSDLEFEMMKEDIRFAKACRADGVVLGILNADGSVDVRRTRELVELAAPLKVTFHRA
;
A
#
# COMPACT_ATOMS: atom_id res chain seq x y z
N MET A 1 19.60 -26.25 3.14
CA MET A 1 19.30 -24.96 3.81
C MET A 1 18.25 -24.21 3.03
N LYS A 2 17.16 -23.86 3.67
CA LYS A 2 16.18 -22.97 3.05
C LYS A 2 16.71 -21.53 3.14
N ASN A 3 16.88 -20.88 2.00
CA ASN A 3 17.16 -19.45 1.97
C ASN A 3 15.90 -18.71 2.43
N ASN A 4 15.99 -17.99 3.55
CA ASN A 4 14.91 -17.16 4.06
C ASN A 4 14.89 -15.81 3.33
N ILE A 5 14.78 -15.85 2.00
CA ILE A 5 14.66 -14.64 1.20
C ILE A 5 13.17 -14.36 1.04
N GLU A 6 12.75 -13.19 1.49
CA GLU A 6 11.41 -12.71 1.25
C GLU A 6 11.35 -12.04 -0.12
N VAL A 7 10.32 -12.39 -0.89
CA VAL A 7 10.09 -11.81 -2.22
C VAL A 7 8.75 -11.11 -2.22
N GLU A 8 8.77 -9.81 -2.50
CA GLU A 8 7.55 -9.01 -2.68
C GLU A 8 7.34 -8.74 -4.17
N ILE A 9 6.12 -8.95 -4.64
CA ILE A 9 5.73 -8.67 -6.02
C ILE A 9 4.72 -7.53 -6.01
N CYS A 10 5.01 -6.47 -6.78
CA CYS A 10 4.07 -5.39 -7.05
C CYS A 10 3.02 -5.89 -8.04
N THR A 11 1.76 -5.75 -7.69
CA THR A 11 0.63 -6.32 -8.45
C THR A 11 -0.43 -5.25 -8.72
N PHE A 12 -1.11 -5.38 -9.86
CA PHE A 12 -2.13 -4.43 -10.30
C PHE A 12 -3.47 -5.12 -10.61
N SER A 13 -3.62 -6.38 -10.23
CA SER A 13 -4.86 -7.14 -10.39
C SER A 13 -4.92 -8.28 -9.39
N LEU A 14 -6.11 -8.82 -9.16
CA LEU A 14 -6.28 -10.00 -8.30
C LEU A 14 -5.62 -11.22 -8.91
N GLU A 15 -5.70 -11.39 -10.23
CA GLU A 15 -5.06 -12.49 -10.94
C GLU A 15 -3.54 -12.44 -10.74
N SER A 16 -2.95 -11.26 -10.80
CA SER A 16 -1.52 -11.08 -10.56
C SER A 16 -1.14 -11.46 -9.14
N CYS A 17 -1.97 -11.11 -8.16
CA CYS A 17 -1.77 -11.51 -6.76
C CYS A 17 -1.77 -13.02 -6.60
N LEU A 18 -2.75 -13.70 -7.21
CA LEU A 18 -2.85 -15.15 -7.13
C LEU A 18 -1.67 -15.83 -7.82
N ASN A 19 -1.23 -15.30 -8.95
CA ASN A 19 -0.06 -15.81 -9.66
C ASN A 19 1.21 -15.64 -8.83
N ALA A 20 1.38 -14.49 -8.17
CA ALA A 20 2.52 -14.24 -7.28
C ALA A 20 2.53 -15.25 -6.12
N GLN A 21 1.38 -15.52 -5.51
CA GLN A 21 1.25 -16.50 -4.44
C GLN A 21 1.60 -17.91 -4.93
N LEU A 22 1.08 -18.32 -6.09
CA LEU A 22 1.38 -19.62 -6.68
C LEU A 22 2.88 -19.78 -6.99
N ALA A 23 3.54 -18.68 -7.38
CA ALA A 23 4.96 -18.70 -7.68
C ALA A 23 5.85 -18.68 -6.42
N GLY A 24 5.26 -18.59 -5.23
CA GLY A 24 6.00 -18.64 -3.97
C GLY A 24 6.41 -17.30 -3.40
N ALA A 25 5.84 -16.19 -3.84
CA ALA A 25 6.09 -14.89 -3.23
C ALA A 25 5.67 -14.89 -1.76
N SER A 26 6.42 -14.16 -0.92
CA SER A 26 6.11 -14.00 0.50
C SER A 26 5.07 -12.93 0.75
N ARG A 27 5.00 -11.95 -0.16
CA ARG A 27 4.18 -10.75 -0.02
C ARG A 27 3.81 -10.19 -1.38
N VAL A 28 2.65 -9.56 -1.46
CA VAL A 28 2.27 -8.73 -2.59
C VAL A 28 2.08 -7.30 -2.13
N GLU A 29 2.44 -6.35 -2.99
CA GLU A 29 2.05 -4.95 -2.89
C GLU A 29 0.92 -4.74 -3.89
N LEU A 30 -0.26 -4.43 -3.38
CA LEU A 30 -1.46 -4.28 -4.19
C LEU A 30 -1.68 -2.83 -4.58
N CYS A 31 -1.73 -2.58 -5.88
CA CYS A 31 -1.92 -1.26 -6.47
C CYS A 31 -3.01 -1.27 -7.53
N SER A 32 -3.54 -0.10 -7.83
CA SER A 32 -4.18 0.25 -9.10
C SER A 32 -3.30 1.24 -9.85
N GLY A 33 -3.73 1.72 -11.02
CA GLY A 33 -3.05 2.81 -11.71
C GLY A 33 -1.62 2.48 -12.18
N MET A 34 -1.47 1.38 -12.91
CA MET A 34 -0.15 0.95 -13.40
C MET A 34 0.60 2.08 -14.13
N TYR A 35 -0.10 2.84 -14.97
CA TYR A 35 0.50 3.92 -15.75
C TYR A 35 0.87 5.14 -14.91
N ASP A 36 0.32 5.26 -13.72
CA ASP A 36 0.67 6.30 -12.75
C ASP A 36 1.74 5.85 -11.76
N GLY A 37 2.24 4.63 -11.91
CA GLY A 37 3.24 4.06 -11.00
C GLY A 37 2.65 3.47 -9.73
N GLY A 38 1.35 3.28 -9.68
CA GLY A 38 0.65 2.69 -8.55
C GLY A 38 -0.12 3.71 -7.72
N THR A 39 -1.40 3.48 -7.59
CA THR A 39 -2.32 4.26 -6.75
C THR A 39 -3.11 3.32 -5.85
N THR A 40 -3.91 3.87 -4.94
CA THR A 40 -4.73 3.09 -4.02
C THR A 40 -5.72 2.21 -4.79
N PRO A 41 -5.74 0.89 -4.54
CA PRO A 41 -6.71 0.00 -5.17
C PRO A 41 -8.12 0.26 -4.64
N SER A 42 -9.13 -0.20 -5.37
CA SER A 42 -10.52 -0.10 -4.92
C SER A 42 -10.75 -0.89 -3.63
N ALA A 43 -11.77 -0.50 -2.87
CA ALA A 43 -12.17 -1.20 -1.67
C ALA A 43 -12.49 -2.69 -1.95
N ALA A 44 -13.17 -2.97 -3.06
CA ALA A 44 -13.47 -4.35 -3.46
C ALA A 44 -12.20 -5.15 -3.70
N MET A 45 -11.23 -4.56 -4.38
CA MET A 45 -9.97 -5.22 -4.69
C MET A 45 -9.17 -5.55 -3.43
N ILE A 46 -9.10 -4.63 -2.47
CA ILE A 46 -8.43 -4.85 -1.18
C ILE A 46 -9.10 -5.99 -0.41
N ARG A 47 -10.42 -5.93 -0.28
CA ARG A 47 -11.19 -6.94 0.45
C ARG A 47 -11.04 -8.32 -0.17
N MET A 48 -11.21 -8.42 -1.49
CA MET A 48 -11.11 -9.69 -2.19
C MET A 48 -9.69 -10.25 -2.19
N ALA A 49 -8.68 -9.40 -2.30
CA ALA A 49 -7.30 -9.83 -2.18
C ALA A 49 -7.05 -10.45 -0.80
N ARG A 50 -7.52 -9.82 0.27
CA ARG A 50 -7.34 -10.39 1.61
C ARG A 50 -8.04 -11.74 1.76
N GLU A 51 -9.24 -11.87 1.24
CA GLU A 51 -10.00 -13.12 1.31
C GLU A 51 -9.31 -14.27 0.58
N LYS A 52 -8.67 -13.98 -0.54
CA LYS A 52 -8.10 -15.00 -1.44
C LYS A 52 -6.63 -15.31 -1.19
N LEU A 53 -5.90 -14.40 -0.54
CA LEU A 53 -4.46 -14.56 -0.31
C LEU A 53 -4.19 -15.02 1.12
N SER A 54 -3.24 -15.95 1.25
CA SER A 54 -2.70 -16.38 2.54
C SER A 54 -1.33 -15.74 2.83
N ILE A 55 -0.68 -15.17 1.81
CA ILE A 55 0.59 -14.45 1.97
C ILE A 55 0.35 -13.02 2.47
N GLN A 56 1.42 -12.32 2.80
CA GLN A 56 1.32 -10.93 3.28
C GLN A 56 0.77 -10.02 2.18
N LEU A 57 -0.12 -9.13 2.59
CA LEU A 57 -0.77 -8.16 1.72
C LEU A 57 -0.44 -6.74 2.21
N TYR A 58 0.29 -5.99 1.40
CA TYR A 58 0.54 -4.57 1.60
C TYR A 58 -0.26 -3.78 0.58
N VAL A 59 -0.91 -2.73 1.03
CA VAL A 59 -1.83 -1.92 0.21
C VAL A 59 -1.21 -0.56 -0.06
N MET A 60 -1.16 -0.17 -1.34
CA MET A 60 -0.71 1.16 -1.73
C MET A 60 -1.71 2.22 -1.26
N ILE A 61 -1.19 3.23 -0.59
CA ILE A 61 -1.94 4.42 -0.15
C ILE A 61 -1.40 5.62 -0.90
N ARG A 62 -1.96 5.88 -2.04
CA ARG A 62 -1.62 6.99 -2.92
C ARG A 62 -2.89 7.42 -3.66
N PRO A 63 -3.50 8.56 -3.27
CA PRO A 63 -4.85 8.91 -3.74
C PRO A 63 -4.93 9.23 -5.23
N ARG A 64 -3.82 9.61 -5.86
CA ARG A 64 -3.73 9.94 -7.28
C ARG A 64 -2.32 9.82 -7.82
N GLY A 65 -2.17 9.78 -9.12
CA GLY A 65 -0.87 9.92 -9.79
C GLY A 65 -0.32 11.35 -9.65
N GLY A 66 0.85 11.58 -10.22
CA GLY A 66 1.54 12.85 -10.14
C GLY A 66 2.44 12.95 -8.91
N ASP A 67 2.55 14.15 -8.35
CA ASP A 67 3.43 14.41 -7.22
C ASP A 67 2.92 13.80 -5.90
N PHE A 68 3.67 14.00 -4.84
CA PHE A 68 3.38 13.48 -3.50
C PHE A 68 3.11 14.60 -2.50
N LEU A 69 2.77 15.79 -3.02
CA LEU A 69 2.32 16.94 -2.24
C LEU A 69 0.80 16.94 -2.23
N TYR A 70 0.21 16.54 -1.13
CA TYR A 70 -1.23 16.31 -1.05
C TYR A 70 -1.95 17.47 -0.35
N SER A 71 -3.15 17.78 -0.84
CA SER A 71 -4.05 18.71 -0.16
C SER A 71 -4.55 18.11 1.16
N ASP A 72 -5.19 18.92 1.99
CA ASP A 72 -5.76 18.44 3.24
C ASP A 72 -6.86 17.39 2.98
N LEU A 73 -7.67 17.56 1.93
CA LEU A 73 -8.68 16.57 1.55
C LEU A 73 -8.05 15.26 1.06
N GLU A 74 -7.00 15.34 0.27
CA GLU A 74 -6.26 14.15 -0.17
C GLU A 74 -5.65 13.41 1.03
N PHE A 75 -5.12 14.15 1.99
CA PHE A 75 -4.59 13.57 3.22
C PHE A 75 -5.70 12.86 4.03
N GLU A 76 -6.90 13.45 4.12
CA GLU A 76 -8.03 12.78 4.76
C GLU A 76 -8.43 11.50 4.01
N MET A 77 -8.40 11.51 2.66
CA MET A 77 -8.65 10.30 1.86
C MET A 77 -7.62 9.21 2.18
N MET A 78 -6.36 9.56 2.33
CA MET A 78 -5.31 8.62 2.70
C MET A 78 -5.60 7.96 4.05
N LYS A 79 -6.06 8.73 5.01
CA LYS A 79 -6.46 8.21 6.33
C LYS A 79 -7.63 7.23 6.22
N GLU A 80 -8.66 7.56 5.44
CA GLU A 80 -9.80 6.67 5.23
C GLU A 80 -9.38 5.37 4.56
N ASP A 81 -8.50 5.44 3.56
CA ASP A 81 -7.99 4.27 2.87
C ASP A 81 -7.17 3.37 3.82
N ILE A 82 -6.38 3.97 4.69
CA ILE A 82 -5.64 3.22 5.73
C ILE A 82 -6.60 2.52 6.68
N ARG A 83 -7.64 3.21 7.15
CA ARG A 83 -8.66 2.62 8.03
C ARG A 83 -9.34 1.43 7.36
N PHE A 84 -9.65 1.55 6.09
CA PHE A 84 -10.28 0.47 5.32
C PHE A 84 -9.32 -0.73 5.15
N ALA A 85 -8.08 -0.50 4.77
CA ALA A 85 -7.08 -1.55 4.65
C ALA A 85 -6.89 -2.30 5.98
N LYS A 86 -6.86 -1.55 7.06
CA LYS A 86 -6.75 -2.08 8.41
C LYS A 86 -7.97 -2.92 8.80
N ALA A 87 -9.18 -2.45 8.49
CA ALA A 87 -10.42 -3.19 8.72
C ALA A 87 -10.48 -4.48 7.90
N CYS A 88 -9.88 -4.49 6.71
CA CYS A 88 -9.76 -5.69 5.86
C CYS A 88 -8.64 -6.63 6.30
N ARG A 89 -7.89 -6.30 7.35
CA ARG A 89 -6.79 -7.11 7.87
C ARG A 89 -5.61 -7.23 6.90
N ALA A 90 -5.30 -6.17 6.18
CA ALA A 90 -4.04 -6.08 5.47
C ALA A 90 -2.88 -6.20 6.47
N ASP A 91 -1.72 -6.64 6.02
CA ASP A 91 -0.53 -6.77 6.86
C ASP A 91 0.26 -5.48 6.92
N GLY A 92 0.16 -4.65 5.89
CA GLY A 92 0.87 -3.38 5.82
C GLY A 92 0.27 -2.43 4.80
N VAL A 93 0.77 -1.21 4.82
CA VAL A 93 0.46 -0.17 3.85
C VAL A 93 1.74 0.43 3.31
N VAL A 94 1.67 0.95 2.09
CA VAL A 94 2.80 1.58 1.41
C VAL A 94 2.41 3.03 1.11
N LEU A 95 3.22 3.98 1.52
CA LEU A 95 2.88 5.40 1.39
C LEU A 95 4.11 6.28 1.24
N GLY A 96 3.89 7.53 0.91
CA GLY A 96 4.91 8.56 0.86
C GLY A 96 4.24 9.91 0.71
N ILE A 97 4.70 10.91 1.42
CA ILE A 97 4.15 12.26 1.40
C ILE A 97 5.27 13.27 1.57
N LEU A 98 5.29 14.27 0.70
CA LEU A 98 6.35 15.27 0.65
C LEU A 98 5.82 16.67 0.92
N ASN A 99 6.71 17.52 1.37
CA ASN A 99 6.50 18.97 1.43
C ASN A 99 6.70 19.59 0.02
N ALA A 100 6.31 20.84 -0.14
CA ALA A 100 6.44 21.56 -1.40
C ALA A 100 7.89 21.67 -1.89
N ASP A 101 8.86 21.63 -0.98
CA ASP A 101 10.30 21.71 -1.31
C ASP A 101 10.90 20.33 -1.66
N GLY A 102 10.09 19.26 -1.65
CA GLY A 102 10.54 17.89 -1.94
C GLY A 102 11.09 17.14 -0.73
N SER A 103 11.16 17.75 0.44
CA SER A 103 11.53 17.03 1.66
C SER A 103 10.38 16.16 2.15
N VAL A 104 10.69 15.15 2.97
CA VAL A 104 9.68 14.31 3.57
C VAL A 104 8.82 15.10 4.54
N ASP A 105 7.50 15.01 4.39
CA ASP A 105 6.57 15.57 5.38
C ASP A 105 6.55 14.66 6.61
N VAL A 106 7.44 14.92 7.53
CA VAL A 106 7.63 14.08 8.72
C VAL A 106 6.39 14.08 9.61
N ARG A 107 5.73 15.23 9.77
CA ARG A 107 4.54 15.35 10.62
C ARG A 107 3.39 14.47 10.11
N ARG A 108 3.05 14.63 8.83
CA ARG A 108 1.97 13.86 8.21
C ARG A 108 2.32 12.37 8.09
N THR A 109 3.57 12.06 7.77
CA THR A 109 4.03 10.67 7.72
C THR A 109 3.85 9.99 9.07
N ARG A 110 4.26 10.66 10.15
CA ARG A 110 4.08 10.14 11.52
C ARG A 110 2.62 9.89 11.84
N GLU A 111 1.75 10.83 11.49
CA GLU A 111 0.30 10.69 11.72
C GLU A 111 -0.27 9.48 11.01
N LEU A 112 0.14 9.24 9.75
CA LEU A 112 -0.30 8.06 8.98
C LEU A 112 0.24 6.76 9.58
N VAL A 113 1.49 6.74 10.01
CA VAL A 113 2.11 5.56 10.65
C VAL A 113 1.38 5.21 11.94
N GLU A 114 1.10 6.20 12.77
CA GLU A 114 0.36 6.00 14.02
C GLU A 114 -1.05 5.49 13.78
N LEU A 115 -1.72 6.03 12.77
CA LEU A 115 -3.05 5.57 12.37
C LEU A 115 -3.03 4.13 11.84
N ALA A 116 -2.00 3.77 11.09
CA ALA A 116 -1.86 2.43 10.51
C ALA A 116 -1.57 1.36 11.57
N ALA A 117 -0.99 1.72 12.71
CA ALA A 117 -0.63 0.73 13.73
C ALA A 117 -1.81 -0.17 14.09
N PRO A 118 -1.65 -1.49 14.20
CA PRO A 118 -0.40 -2.25 14.23
C PRO A 118 0.12 -2.69 12.84
N LEU A 119 -0.45 -2.20 11.75
CA LEU A 119 0.04 -2.55 10.41
C LEU A 119 1.47 -2.04 10.22
N LYS A 120 2.24 -2.78 9.44
CA LYS A 120 3.57 -2.34 9.02
C LYS A 120 3.44 -1.27 7.94
N VAL A 121 4.43 -0.39 7.85
CA VAL A 121 4.43 0.70 6.89
C VAL A 121 5.74 0.69 6.10
N THR A 122 5.62 0.79 4.78
CA THR A 122 6.74 1.03 3.88
C THR A 122 6.63 2.45 3.35
N PHE A 123 7.70 3.24 3.46
CA PHE A 123 7.81 4.52 2.79
C PHE A 123 8.43 4.27 1.42
N HIS A 124 7.71 4.61 0.34
CA HIS A 124 8.17 4.35 -1.02
C HIS A 124 9.14 5.44 -1.52
N ARG A 125 9.36 5.48 -2.83
CA ARG A 125 10.36 6.36 -3.46
C ARG A 125 9.80 7.74 -3.83
N ALA A 126 8.96 8.31 -3.00
CA ALA A 126 8.38 9.62 -3.25
C ALA A 126 9.43 10.72 -3.50
#